data_72ffc001758a506b444c7714120839a1
#
_entry.id   72ffc001758a506b444c7714120839a1
#
_cell.length_a   1.000
_cell.length_b   1.000
_cell.length_c   1.000
_cell.angle_alpha   90.00
_cell.angle_beta   90.00
_cell.angle_gamma   90.00
#
_symmetry.space_group_name_H-M   'P 1'
#
loop_
_entity.id
_entity.type
_entity.pdbx_description
1 polymer ?
#
loop_
_entity_poly.entity_id
_entity_poly.type
_entity_poly.pdbx_seq_one_letter_code
_entity_poly.pdbx_strand_id
1 'polypeptide(L)'
;MKRILNKFKRSPKFDLIELTDIDVNEDPVRPELDLSFRTKHGRKIYGLKDEDGDIAAIMCFAFTNEVPKSIEDMNLLSIDAEGQSIHRAGVQGTIAIAYTVWAKKKGAGKHMVNEVYKMIKDSHHLNRLVTLSPLTD
;
A
#
# COMPACT_ATOMS: atom_id res chain seq x y z
N MET A 1 -6.15 32.74 -23.45
CA MET A 1 -5.77 32.13 -23.27
C MET A 1 -6.18 31.33 -22.70
N LYS A 2 -6.48 30.85 -22.45
CA LYS A 2 -6.75 30.11 -21.84
C LYS A 2 -6.29 29.08 -21.96
N ARG A 3 -6.05 28.64 -22.60
CA ARG A 3 -5.42 27.63 -22.80
C ARG A 3 -4.26 27.50 -22.11
N ILE A 4 -3.75 28.45 -21.76
CA ILE A 4 -2.63 28.50 -20.91
C ILE A 4 -2.75 27.60 -19.75
N LEU A 5 -3.90 27.56 -19.13
CA LEU A 5 -4.13 26.68 -18.02
C LEU A 5 -3.87 25.24 -18.36
N ASN A 6 -4.17 24.86 -19.56
CA ASN A 6 -3.94 23.48 -19.96
C ASN A 6 -2.49 23.17 -20.11
N LYS A 7 -1.70 24.19 -20.41
CA LYS A 7 -0.27 23.96 -20.51
C LYS A 7 0.33 23.64 -19.20
N PHE A 8 -0.28 24.17 -18.16
CA PHE A 8 0.23 23.93 -16.83
C PHE A 8 -0.59 22.83 -16.21
N LYS A 9 -0.64 21.72 -16.89
CA LYS A 9 -1.29 20.60 -16.31
C LYS A 9 -0.69 20.34 -14.99
N ARG A 10 -1.48 20.45 -13.98
CA ARG A 10 -1.05 20.06 -12.66
C ARG A 10 -0.88 18.57 -12.66
N SER A 11 0.06 18.11 -11.90
CA SER A 11 0.09 16.70 -11.54
C SER A 11 -1.21 16.39 -10.80
N PRO A 12 -1.79 15.21 -11.00
CA PRO A 12 -2.96 14.84 -10.23
C PRO A 12 -2.67 14.94 -8.75
N LYS A 13 -3.63 15.40 -7.99
CA LYS A 13 -3.48 15.49 -6.55
C LYS A 13 -4.13 14.29 -5.90
N PHE A 14 -3.36 13.65 -5.06
CA PHE A 14 -3.83 12.49 -4.32
C PHE A 14 -3.47 12.66 -2.87
N ASP A 15 -4.33 12.13 -2.01
CA ASP A 15 -4.03 12.04 -0.58
C ASP A 15 -3.96 10.57 -0.20
N LEU A 16 -2.92 10.21 0.55
CA LEU A 16 -2.87 8.90 1.17
C LEU A 16 -3.59 8.97 2.49
N ILE A 17 -4.56 8.11 2.65
CA ILE A 17 -5.31 8.05 3.91
C ILE A 17 -5.32 6.63 4.44
N GLU A 18 -5.26 6.50 5.73
CA GLU A 18 -5.36 5.19 6.37
C GLU A 18 -6.83 4.79 6.39
N LEU A 19 -7.10 3.54 5.99
CA LEU A 19 -8.44 2.99 6.00
C LEU A 19 -8.55 1.94 7.07
N THR A 20 -9.66 1.90 7.76
CA THR A 20 -9.91 0.89 8.77
C THR A 20 -10.95 -0.12 8.33
N ASP A 21 -11.60 0.15 7.20
CA ASP A 21 -12.63 -0.73 6.67
C ASP A 21 -12.60 -0.70 5.16
N ILE A 22 -12.69 -1.86 4.54
CA ILE A 22 -12.75 -2.00 3.08
C ILE A 22 -13.62 -3.22 2.78
N ASP A 23 -14.08 -3.32 1.54
CA ASP A 23 -14.71 -4.55 1.06
C ASP A 23 -13.61 -5.47 0.55
N VAL A 24 -13.25 -6.47 1.34
CA VAL A 24 -12.13 -7.36 0.98
C VAL A 24 -12.42 -8.16 -0.28
N ASN A 25 -13.68 -8.29 -0.68
CA ASN A 25 -14.04 -8.99 -1.91
C ASN A 25 -13.62 -8.22 -3.15
N GLU A 26 -13.33 -6.94 -3.01
CA GLU A 26 -12.84 -6.14 -4.14
C GLU A 26 -11.35 -6.37 -4.42
N ASP A 27 -10.65 -7.03 -3.51
CA ASP A 27 -9.23 -7.30 -3.70
C ASP A 27 -9.06 -8.42 -4.73
N PRO A 28 -8.49 -8.14 -5.91
CA PRO A 28 -8.34 -9.17 -6.93
C PRO A 28 -7.12 -10.06 -6.70
N VAL A 29 -6.29 -9.72 -5.75
CA VAL A 29 -5.01 -10.41 -5.52
C VAL A 29 -5.13 -11.39 -4.36
N ARG A 30 -5.69 -10.92 -3.24
CA ARG A 30 -5.77 -11.74 -2.04
C ARG A 30 -7.13 -11.61 -1.36
N PRO A 31 -8.21 -11.99 -2.07
CA PRO A 31 -9.55 -11.82 -1.51
C PRO A 31 -9.81 -12.70 -0.29
N GLU A 32 -8.99 -13.74 -0.11
CA GLU A 32 -9.15 -14.66 1.03
C GLU A 32 -8.70 -14.04 2.36
N LEU A 33 -7.94 -12.94 2.32
CA LEU A 33 -7.48 -12.29 3.56
C LEU A 33 -8.59 -11.40 4.11
N ASP A 34 -9.05 -11.67 5.32
CA ASP A 34 -10.13 -10.91 5.90
C ASP A 34 -9.65 -9.56 6.42
N LEU A 35 -10.58 -8.73 6.83
CA LEU A 35 -10.26 -7.39 7.31
C LEU A 35 -9.40 -7.45 8.58
N SER A 36 -9.69 -8.40 9.43
CA SER A 36 -8.95 -8.57 10.67
C SER A 36 -7.47 -8.84 10.40
N PHE A 37 -7.17 -9.71 9.43
CA PHE A 37 -5.78 -9.95 9.05
C PHE A 37 -5.10 -8.66 8.63
N ARG A 38 -5.80 -7.82 7.89
CA ARG A 38 -5.22 -6.62 7.26
C ARG A 38 -4.97 -5.49 8.24
N THR A 39 -5.54 -5.56 9.43
CA THR A 39 -5.46 -4.47 10.40
C THR A 39 -4.79 -4.85 11.72
N LYS A 40 -4.53 -6.13 11.95
CA LYS A 40 -3.88 -6.57 13.18
C LYS A 40 -2.38 -6.48 13.10
N HIS A 41 -1.75 -6.45 14.27
CA HIS A 41 -0.31 -6.58 14.42
C HIS A 41 0.47 -5.52 13.64
N GLY A 42 -0.04 -4.30 13.67
CA GLY A 42 0.63 -3.19 13.00
C GLY A 42 0.44 -3.14 11.50
N ARG A 43 -0.28 -4.10 10.92
CA ARG A 43 -0.59 -4.04 9.49
C ARG A 43 -1.57 -2.91 9.23
N LYS A 44 -1.45 -2.31 8.07
CA LYS A 44 -2.25 -1.13 7.72
C LYS A 44 -2.78 -1.21 6.32
N ILE A 45 -3.91 -0.53 6.12
CA ILE A 45 -4.52 -0.37 4.81
C ILE A 45 -4.48 1.11 4.48
N TYR A 46 -3.96 1.43 3.30
CA TYR A 46 -3.96 2.82 2.83
C TYR A 46 -4.77 2.92 1.56
N GLY A 47 -5.51 4.01 1.43
CA GLY A 47 -6.25 4.35 0.23
C GLY A 47 -5.65 5.58 -0.40
N LEU A 48 -5.68 5.61 -1.73
CA LEU A 48 -5.29 6.77 -2.51
C LEU A 48 -6.56 7.52 -2.87
N LYS A 49 -6.78 8.65 -2.21
CA LYS A 49 -7.97 9.46 -2.45
C LYS A 49 -7.66 10.48 -3.53
N ASP A 50 -8.49 10.52 -4.55
CA ASP A 50 -8.26 11.44 -5.67
C ASP A 50 -8.98 12.77 -5.45
N GLU A 51 -8.88 13.65 -6.45
CA GLU A 51 -9.45 14.99 -6.36
C GLU A 51 -10.97 14.98 -6.27
N ASP A 52 -11.60 13.92 -6.73
CA ASP A 52 -13.06 13.79 -6.65
C ASP A 52 -13.52 13.29 -5.30
N GLY A 53 -12.59 12.94 -4.44
CA GLY A 53 -12.91 12.38 -3.13
C GLY A 53 -13.10 10.87 -3.12
N ASP A 54 -12.81 10.21 -4.23
CA ASP A 54 -12.97 8.76 -4.35
C ASP A 54 -11.68 8.05 -3.99
N ILE A 55 -11.80 6.83 -3.53
CA ILE A 55 -10.64 5.98 -3.31
C ILE A 55 -10.29 5.31 -4.64
N ALA A 56 -9.17 5.71 -5.22
CA ALA A 56 -8.77 5.27 -6.55
C ALA A 56 -7.92 4.02 -6.53
N ALA A 57 -7.26 3.73 -5.42
CA ALA A 57 -6.43 2.54 -5.27
C ALA A 57 -6.29 2.20 -3.80
N ILE A 58 -5.96 0.96 -3.50
CA ILE A 58 -5.80 0.48 -2.13
C ILE A 58 -4.54 -0.36 -2.05
N MET A 59 -3.81 -0.23 -0.97
CA MET A 59 -2.61 -1.01 -0.70
C MET A 59 -2.62 -1.45 0.75
N CYS A 60 -2.34 -2.73 0.97
CA CYS A 60 -2.26 -3.29 2.32
C CYS A 60 -0.80 -3.64 2.64
N PHE A 61 -0.37 -3.26 3.83
CA PHE A 61 1.01 -3.41 4.24
C PHE A 61 1.18 -4.30 5.45
N ALA A 62 2.29 -5.02 5.44
CA ALA A 62 2.89 -5.57 6.65
C ALA A 62 4.25 -4.91 6.84
N PHE A 63 4.77 -4.96 8.06
CA PHE A 63 6.08 -4.38 8.36
C PHE A 63 6.99 -5.48 8.88
N THR A 64 8.15 -5.62 8.27
CA THR A 64 9.06 -6.70 8.58
C THR A 64 10.47 -6.17 8.79
N ASN A 65 11.37 -7.06 9.22
CA ASN A 65 12.78 -6.73 9.37
C ASN A 65 13.63 -7.40 8.30
N GLU A 66 13.04 -8.23 7.45
CA GLU A 66 13.75 -8.95 6.42
C GLU A 66 13.15 -8.72 5.06
N VAL A 67 14.01 -8.64 4.04
CA VAL A 67 13.56 -8.51 2.66
C VAL A 67 13.30 -9.90 2.11
N PRO A 68 12.14 -10.15 1.51
CA PRO A 68 11.90 -11.44 0.85
C PRO A 68 12.92 -11.68 -0.25
N LYS A 69 13.36 -12.92 -0.37
CA LYS A 69 14.41 -13.28 -1.33
C LYS A 69 13.90 -14.00 -2.56
N SER A 70 12.64 -14.39 -2.55
CA SER A 70 12.02 -15.11 -3.66
C SER A 70 10.52 -14.83 -3.65
N ILE A 71 9.85 -15.25 -4.71
CA ILE A 71 8.39 -15.11 -4.77
C ILE A 71 7.74 -15.94 -3.69
N GLU A 72 8.28 -17.14 -3.44
CA GLU A 72 7.74 -18.00 -2.38
C GLU A 72 7.90 -17.35 -1.01
N ASP A 73 9.09 -16.81 -0.77
CA ASP A 73 9.35 -16.07 0.46
C ASP A 73 8.39 -14.92 0.63
N MET A 74 8.16 -14.17 -0.43
CA MET A 74 7.23 -13.05 -0.40
C MET A 74 5.83 -13.51 -0.03
N ASN A 75 5.39 -14.62 -0.62
CA ASN A 75 4.06 -15.15 -0.31
C ASN A 75 3.97 -15.60 1.13
N LEU A 76 4.99 -16.26 1.64
CA LEU A 76 5.01 -16.68 3.04
C LEU A 76 4.98 -15.47 3.97
N LEU A 77 5.79 -14.48 3.68
CA LEU A 77 5.81 -13.27 4.49
C LEU A 77 4.46 -12.55 4.47
N SER A 78 3.78 -12.56 3.33
CA SER A 78 2.47 -11.91 3.26
C SER A 78 1.42 -12.67 4.07
N ILE A 79 1.51 -13.99 4.12
CA ILE A 79 0.57 -14.82 4.86
C ILE A 79 0.93 -14.84 6.34
N ASP A 80 2.22 -14.98 6.63
CA ASP A 80 2.71 -15.04 7.98
C ASP A 80 3.13 -13.67 8.52
N ALA A 81 2.69 -12.62 7.86
CA ALA A 81 3.07 -11.27 8.20
C ALA A 81 2.73 -10.90 9.64
N GLU A 82 1.80 -11.61 10.23
CA GLU A 82 1.47 -11.40 11.62
C GLU A 82 2.70 -11.52 12.50
N GLY A 83 3.42 -12.63 12.36
CA GLY A 83 4.62 -12.87 13.14
C GLY A 83 5.74 -11.89 12.81
N GLN A 84 5.76 -11.39 11.57
CA GLN A 84 6.81 -10.47 11.14
C GLN A 84 6.51 -9.02 11.49
N SER A 85 5.23 -8.68 11.53
CA SER A 85 4.80 -7.32 11.82
C SER A 85 4.79 -7.00 13.29
N ILE A 86 4.63 -8.02 14.12
CA ILE A 86 4.70 -7.83 15.54
C ILE A 86 6.13 -7.58 15.90
N HIS A 87 6.38 -6.49 16.56
CA HIS A 87 7.65 -6.24 17.03
C HIS A 87 7.90 -6.80 18.35
N ARG A 88 8.92 -7.51 18.47
CA ARG A 88 9.40 -7.93 19.75
C ARG A 88 9.88 -6.70 20.44
N ALA A 89 9.58 -6.56 21.67
CA ALA A 89 9.96 -5.40 22.45
C ALA A 89 9.33 -4.10 21.94
N GLY A 90 8.23 -4.21 21.22
CA GLY A 90 7.50 -3.03 20.81
C GLY A 90 8.07 -2.26 19.65
N VAL A 91 8.99 -2.83 18.87
CA VAL A 91 9.60 -2.13 17.72
C VAL A 91 9.06 -2.66 16.42
N GLN A 92 8.41 -1.82 15.63
CA GLN A 92 7.86 -2.19 14.35
C GLN A 92 8.97 -2.43 13.33
N GLY A 93 8.74 -3.32 12.39
CA GLY A 93 9.68 -3.57 11.32
C GLY A 93 9.95 -2.34 10.48
N THR A 94 11.13 -2.27 9.88
CA THR A 94 11.57 -1.11 9.11
C THR A 94 11.31 -1.25 7.62
N ILE A 95 10.82 -2.40 7.18
CA ILE A 95 10.53 -2.67 5.78
C ILE A 95 9.03 -2.80 5.62
N ALA A 96 8.45 -1.99 4.74
CA ALA A 96 7.03 -2.09 4.43
C ALA A 96 6.86 -3.06 3.27
N ILE A 97 6.05 -4.08 3.46
CA ILE A 97 5.71 -5.04 2.42
C ILE A 97 4.27 -4.79 2.01
N ALA A 98 4.08 -4.40 0.76
CA ALA A 98 2.75 -4.29 0.19
C ALA A 98 2.37 -5.67 -0.33
N TYR A 99 1.62 -6.41 0.47
CA TYR A 99 1.27 -7.79 0.10
C TYR A 99 0.04 -7.85 -0.80
N THR A 100 -0.66 -6.74 -0.96
CA THR A 100 -1.68 -6.63 -1.98
C THR A 100 -1.87 -5.15 -2.32
N VAL A 101 -2.05 -4.87 -3.61
CA VAL A 101 -2.33 -3.54 -4.09
C VAL A 101 -3.23 -3.67 -5.32
N TRP A 102 -4.24 -2.84 -5.41
CA TRP A 102 -5.10 -2.84 -6.59
C TRP A 102 -5.64 -1.45 -6.86
N ALA A 103 -5.95 -1.21 -8.12
CA ALA A 103 -6.54 0.04 -8.55
C ALA A 103 -8.04 -0.11 -8.71
N LYS A 104 -8.77 0.89 -8.26
CA LYS A 104 -10.21 0.98 -8.50
C LYS A 104 -10.47 1.87 -9.71
N LYS A 105 -9.49 2.70 -10.08
CA LYS A 105 -9.56 3.52 -11.28
C LYS A 105 -8.32 3.25 -12.11
N LYS A 106 -8.46 3.25 -13.42
CA LYS A 106 -7.39 2.92 -14.33
C LYS A 106 -6.18 3.82 -14.09
N GLY A 107 -5.01 3.22 -14.04
CA GLY A 107 -3.74 3.93 -13.84
C GLY A 107 -3.43 4.33 -12.42
N ALA A 108 -4.36 4.14 -11.49
CA ALA A 108 -4.16 4.61 -10.11
C ALA A 108 -3.14 3.79 -9.34
N GLY A 109 -2.90 2.54 -9.75
CA GLY A 109 -1.93 1.70 -9.05
C GLY A 109 -0.54 2.29 -9.03
N LYS A 110 -0.12 2.88 -10.14
CA LYS A 110 1.20 3.50 -10.22
C LYS A 110 1.30 4.72 -9.30
N HIS A 111 0.25 5.51 -9.25
CA HIS A 111 0.21 6.67 -8.37
C HIS A 111 0.24 6.23 -6.91
N MET A 112 -0.44 5.12 -6.60
CA MET A 112 -0.44 4.57 -5.25
C MET A 112 0.98 4.23 -4.82
N VAL A 113 1.70 3.49 -5.65
CA VAL A 113 3.07 3.10 -5.32
C VAL A 113 3.96 4.33 -5.16
N ASN A 114 3.81 5.32 -6.02
CA ASN A 114 4.62 6.53 -5.94
C ASN A 114 4.35 7.31 -4.66
N GLU A 115 3.09 7.45 -4.27
CA GLU A 115 2.74 8.19 -3.06
C GLU A 115 3.23 7.46 -1.81
N VAL A 116 3.11 6.15 -1.80
CA VAL A 116 3.61 5.36 -0.68
C VAL A 116 5.13 5.42 -0.61
N TYR A 117 5.79 5.37 -1.76
CA TYR A 117 7.24 5.48 -1.80
C TYR A 117 7.71 6.81 -1.23
N LYS A 118 7.02 7.90 -1.56
CA LYS A 118 7.34 9.22 -1.00
C LYS A 118 7.15 9.22 0.52
N MET A 119 6.08 8.63 0.99
CA MET A 119 5.81 8.52 2.42
C MET A 119 6.95 7.80 3.12
N ILE A 120 7.43 6.72 2.53
CA ILE A 120 8.50 5.92 3.12
C ILE A 120 9.81 6.70 3.12
N LYS A 121 10.10 7.40 2.05
CA LYS A 121 11.31 8.21 1.98
C LYS A 121 11.33 9.30 3.04
N ASP A 122 10.17 9.83 3.39
CA ASP A 122 10.08 10.88 4.40
C ASP A 122 10.01 10.32 5.82
N SER A 123 9.89 9.00 5.96
CA SER A 123 9.80 8.36 7.25
C SER A 123 11.19 8.21 7.87
N HIS A 124 11.29 8.44 9.16
CA HIS A 124 12.52 8.18 9.89
C HIS A 124 12.63 6.70 10.30
N HIS A 125 11.53 5.97 10.19
CA HIS A 125 11.45 4.61 10.68
C HIS A 125 11.54 3.58 9.56
N LEU A 126 10.83 3.81 8.46
CA LEU A 126 10.80 2.89 7.34
C LEU A 126 11.90 3.24 6.35
N ASN A 127 12.56 2.24 5.82
CA ASN A 127 13.66 2.45 4.88
C ASN A 127 13.49 1.77 3.54
N ARG A 128 12.43 0.99 3.36
CA ARG A 128 12.24 0.24 2.12
C ARG A 128 10.78 -0.15 1.91
N LEU A 129 10.37 -0.13 0.65
CA LEU A 129 9.08 -0.68 0.23
C LEU A 129 9.34 -1.87 -0.68
N VAL A 130 8.68 -2.98 -0.41
CA VAL A 130 8.71 -4.17 -1.26
C VAL A 130 7.28 -4.48 -1.66
N THR A 131 7.05 -4.71 -2.95
CA THR A 131 5.71 -5.08 -3.42
C THR A 131 5.69 -6.56 -3.80
N LEU A 132 4.62 -7.23 -3.44
CA LEU A 132 4.48 -8.65 -3.69
C LEU A 132 3.86 -8.98 -5.02
N SER A 133 3.03 -8.10 -5.52
CA SER A 133 2.18 -8.41 -6.64
C SER A 133 2.37 -7.43 -7.76
N PRO A 134 2.11 -7.84 -8.99
CA PRO A 134 2.03 -6.87 -10.07
C PRO A 134 0.94 -5.86 -9.75
N LEU A 135 1.14 -4.63 -10.20
CA LEU A 135 0.11 -3.62 -10.07
C LEU A 135 -1.06 -3.96 -10.96
N THR A 136 -2.25 -3.74 -10.46
CA THR A 136 -3.45 -3.88 -11.26
C THR A 136 -3.97 -2.49 -11.57
N ASP A 137 -4.15 -2.21 -12.81
CA ASP A 137 -4.65 -0.90 -13.25
C ASP A 137 -6.08 -1.00 -13.71
#